data_f769d03f7f0be929256fc969dc04b825
#
_entry.id   f769d03f7f0be929256fc969dc04b825
#
_cell.length_a   1.000
_cell.length_b   1.000
_cell.length_c   1.000
_cell.angle_alpha   90.00
_cell.angle_beta   90.00
_cell.angle_gamma   90.00
#
_symmetry.space_group_name_H-M   'P 1'
#
loop_
_entity.id
_entity.type
_entity.pdbx_description
1 polymer ?
#
loop_
_entity_poly.entity_id
_entity_poly.type
_entity_poly.pdbx_seq_one_letter_code
_entity_poly.pdbx_strand_id
1 'polypeptide(L)'
;MNVEQQANAEQIALWNGAAGQGWVDAQESLDRVLEPFQHRIVEAVAARRPQSVLDVGCGTGSTTLAVSRLLAKRSTAVGVDISEPMIALARARAEREKAPPRFICADAQTHAFEPASFDMIVSRFGTMFFDDSVRAFKNLRRAAAKGAGLAVIVWRSAAENPFMTTAERAAAPFLPDMPARRPDEPGQFAFADRGRVYAILEKSGWSDIDIRPLDVECTLPLAELTTYLSKVGPASRAIQGLDERFHARVIETVRAAFDPFVHGTEVRFVAACWTVSARND
;
A
#
# COMPACT_ATOMS: atom_id res chain seq x y z
N MET A 1 30.37 6.72 -1.30
CA MET A 1 29.06 6.23 -0.94
C MET A 1 28.70 5.12 -1.92
N ASN A 2 28.39 3.93 -1.43
CA ASN A 2 28.11 2.75 -2.27
C ASN A 2 26.81 2.97 -3.03
N VAL A 3 26.75 2.62 -4.30
CA VAL A 3 25.53 2.69 -5.15
C VAL A 3 24.35 1.92 -4.55
N GLU A 4 24.60 0.91 -3.72
CA GLU A 4 23.59 0.16 -2.98
C GLU A 4 22.90 0.96 -1.86
N GLN A 5 23.54 2.00 -1.31
CA GLN A 5 22.96 2.88 -0.28
C GLN A 5 22.05 3.98 -0.85
N GLN A 6 22.07 4.19 -2.16
CA GLN A 6 21.23 5.18 -2.85
C GLN A 6 19.92 4.59 -3.39
N ALA A 7 19.85 3.27 -3.54
CA ALA A 7 18.62 2.62 -3.97
C ALA A 7 17.51 2.87 -2.94
N ASN A 8 16.35 3.33 -3.40
CA ASN A 8 15.17 3.61 -2.57
C ASN A 8 15.30 4.78 -1.57
N ALA A 9 16.36 5.61 -1.65
CA ALA A 9 16.58 6.72 -0.70
C ALA A 9 15.38 7.69 -0.65
N GLU A 10 14.76 7.98 -1.79
CA GLU A 10 13.57 8.84 -1.89
C GLU A 10 12.36 8.20 -1.20
N GLN A 11 12.13 6.90 -1.38
CA GLN A 11 11.04 6.18 -0.72
C GLN A 11 11.29 6.07 0.79
N ILE A 12 12.54 5.85 1.21
CA ILE A 12 12.92 5.89 2.63
C ILE A 12 12.59 7.26 3.23
N ALA A 13 13.02 8.34 2.59
CA ALA A 13 12.75 9.69 3.06
C ALA A 13 11.24 10.01 3.08
N LEU A 14 10.50 9.62 2.03
CA LEU A 14 9.07 9.83 1.92
C LEU A 14 8.29 9.15 3.05
N TRP A 15 8.53 7.84 3.24
CA TRP A 15 7.76 7.01 4.17
C TRP A 15 8.21 7.12 5.63
N ASN A 16 9.41 7.65 5.90
CA ASN A 16 9.86 8.01 7.24
C ASN A 16 9.61 9.50 7.58
N GLY A 17 9.12 10.29 6.62
CA GLY A 17 8.72 11.67 6.78
C GLY A 17 7.20 11.84 6.95
N ALA A 18 6.70 12.97 6.44
CA ALA A 18 5.31 13.38 6.57
C ALA A 18 4.29 12.37 5.98
N ALA A 19 4.66 11.61 4.95
CA ALA A 19 3.78 10.60 4.38
C ALA A 19 3.52 9.45 5.36
N GLY A 20 4.57 8.87 5.94
CA GLY A 20 4.43 7.79 6.93
C GLY A 20 3.70 8.26 8.18
N GLN A 21 4.02 9.48 8.69
CA GLN A 21 3.30 10.04 9.83
C GLN A 21 1.82 10.29 9.52
N GLY A 22 1.48 10.78 8.32
CA GLY A 22 0.09 10.97 7.90
C GLY A 22 -0.70 9.64 7.89
N TRP A 23 -0.06 8.53 7.50
CA TRP A 23 -0.66 7.19 7.56
C TRP A 23 -0.84 6.68 8.99
N VAL A 24 0.09 6.98 9.89
CA VAL A 24 -0.05 6.70 11.33
C VAL A 24 -1.22 7.48 11.91
N ASP A 25 -1.29 8.78 11.65
CA ASP A 25 -2.33 9.67 12.17
C ASP A 25 -3.74 9.34 11.63
N ALA A 26 -3.84 8.83 10.40
CA ALA A 26 -5.10 8.45 9.75
C ALA A 26 -5.40 6.95 9.81
N GLN A 27 -4.69 6.18 10.64
CA GLN A 27 -4.69 4.71 10.62
C GLN A 27 -6.09 4.11 10.70
N GLU A 28 -6.96 4.59 11.59
CA GLU A 28 -8.31 4.03 11.77
C GLU A 28 -9.19 4.26 10.53
N SER A 29 -9.14 5.46 9.95
CA SER A 29 -9.87 5.79 8.73
C SER A 29 -9.35 5.00 7.53
N LEU A 30 -8.01 4.84 7.41
CA LEU A 30 -7.39 4.05 6.35
C LEU A 30 -7.70 2.56 6.49
N ASP A 31 -7.68 2.01 7.70
CA ASP A 31 -8.06 0.62 7.93
C ASP A 31 -9.50 0.37 7.45
N ARG A 32 -10.43 1.27 7.77
CA ARG A 32 -11.84 1.18 7.35
C ARG A 32 -12.01 1.27 5.83
N VAL A 33 -11.41 2.28 5.21
CA VAL A 33 -11.47 2.48 3.74
C VAL A 33 -10.87 1.29 2.98
N LEU A 34 -9.80 0.71 3.51
CA LEU A 34 -9.05 -0.36 2.87
C LEU A 34 -9.43 -1.77 3.36
N GLU A 35 -10.40 -1.89 4.27
CA GLU A 35 -10.87 -3.18 4.80
C GLU A 35 -11.34 -4.17 3.71
N PRO A 36 -12.09 -3.75 2.67
CA PRO A 36 -12.52 -4.69 1.63
C PRO A 36 -11.35 -5.35 0.90
N PHE A 37 -10.23 -4.65 0.70
CA PHE A 37 -9.01 -5.22 0.10
C PHE A 37 -8.28 -6.15 1.06
N GLN A 38 -8.28 -5.82 2.36
CA GLN A 38 -7.75 -6.72 3.39
C GLN A 38 -8.50 -8.05 3.36
N HIS A 39 -9.83 -8.04 3.26
CA HIS A 39 -10.65 -9.25 3.15
C HIS A 39 -10.24 -10.09 1.94
N ARG A 40 -9.99 -9.49 0.77
CA ARG A 40 -9.53 -10.22 -0.43
C ARG A 40 -8.17 -10.91 -0.22
N ILE A 41 -7.23 -10.23 0.46
CA ILE A 41 -5.94 -10.86 0.81
C ILE A 41 -6.15 -12.01 1.80
N VAL A 42 -6.97 -11.82 2.84
CA VAL A 42 -7.30 -12.86 3.83
C VAL A 42 -7.97 -14.07 3.17
N GLU A 43 -8.90 -13.87 2.23
CA GLU A 43 -9.53 -14.94 1.43
C GLU A 43 -8.48 -15.72 0.62
N ALA A 44 -7.53 -15.04 -0.03
CA ALA A 44 -6.47 -15.69 -0.78
C ALA A 44 -5.55 -16.53 0.14
N VAL A 45 -5.22 -16.04 1.33
CA VAL A 45 -4.47 -16.78 2.35
C VAL A 45 -5.26 -17.98 2.85
N ALA A 46 -6.57 -17.82 3.14
CA ALA A 46 -7.45 -18.89 3.59
C ALA A 46 -7.54 -20.05 2.58
N ALA A 47 -7.61 -19.71 1.29
CA ALA A 47 -7.70 -20.69 0.21
C ALA A 47 -6.42 -21.55 0.09
N ARG A 48 -5.24 -20.97 0.34
CA ARG A 48 -3.94 -21.66 0.24
C ARG A 48 -3.52 -22.36 1.52
N ARG A 49 -4.00 -21.92 2.67
CA ARG A 49 -3.66 -22.46 4.01
C ARG A 49 -2.12 -22.52 4.24
N PRO A 50 -1.37 -21.44 4.01
CA PRO A 50 0.07 -21.42 4.18
C PRO A 50 0.44 -21.56 5.67
N GLN A 51 1.66 -22.01 5.94
CA GLN A 51 2.23 -22.01 7.29
C GLN A 51 3.05 -20.74 7.59
N SER A 52 3.56 -20.09 6.55
CA SER A 52 4.34 -18.87 6.65
C SER A 52 3.95 -17.86 5.58
N VAL A 53 3.60 -16.65 6.02
CA VAL A 53 3.16 -15.55 5.16
C VAL A 53 4.05 -14.33 5.37
N LEU A 54 4.53 -13.73 4.26
CA LEU A 54 5.18 -12.43 4.25
C LEU A 54 4.21 -11.39 3.66
N ASP A 55 3.90 -10.34 4.43
CA ASP A 55 3.13 -9.17 4.00
C ASP A 55 4.08 -8.02 3.67
N VAL A 56 4.18 -7.65 2.40
CA VAL A 56 5.13 -6.67 1.85
C VAL A 56 4.50 -5.29 1.76
N GLY A 57 5.15 -4.28 2.35
CA GLY A 57 4.56 -2.96 2.53
C GLY A 57 3.38 -3.01 3.49
N CYS A 58 3.59 -3.63 4.65
CA CYS A 58 2.53 -3.92 5.62
C CYS A 58 1.96 -2.68 6.31
N GLY A 59 2.64 -1.53 6.20
CA GLY A 59 2.23 -0.27 6.82
C GLY A 59 2.03 -0.40 8.33
N THR A 60 0.88 0.06 8.81
CA THR A 60 0.48 -0.02 10.23
C THR A 60 -0.02 -1.40 10.66
N GLY A 61 0.19 -2.43 9.82
CA GLY A 61 0.03 -3.84 10.17
C GLY A 61 -1.37 -4.44 10.02
N SER A 62 -2.36 -3.72 9.52
CA SER A 62 -3.75 -4.17 9.49
C SER A 62 -3.92 -5.53 8.78
N THR A 63 -3.37 -5.69 7.58
CA THR A 63 -3.42 -6.96 6.82
C THR A 63 -2.65 -8.08 7.52
N THR A 64 -1.44 -7.80 8.00
CA THR A 64 -0.60 -8.78 8.71
C THR A 64 -1.29 -9.31 9.97
N LEU A 65 -1.93 -8.42 10.75
CA LEU A 65 -2.71 -8.78 11.94
C LEU A 65 -3.90 -9.67 11.58
N ALA A 66 -4.65 -9.32 10.52
CA ALA A 66 -5.79 -10.11 10.06
C ALA A 66 -5.36 -11.51 9.59
N VAL A 67 -4.26 -11.59 8.84
CA VAL A 67 -3.65 -12.86 8.42
C VAL A 67 -3.19 -13.68 9.64
N SER A 68 -2.54 -13.06 10.62
CA SER A 68 -2.08 -13.74 11.84
C SER A 68 -3.24 -14.37 12.63
N ARG A 69 -4.39 -13.67 12.72
CA ARG A 69 -5.59 -14.22 13.38
C ARG A 69 -6.19 -15.43 12.65
N LEU A 70 -6.07 -15.45 11.32
CA LEU A 70 -6.55 -16.56 10.49
C LEU A 70 -5.66 -17.79 10.59
N LEU A 71 -4.34 -17.61 10.74
CA LEU A 71 -3.37 -18.69 10.70
C LEU A 71 -3.46 -19.61 11.92
N ALA A 72 -3.12 -20.88 11.74
CA ALA A 72 -3.06 -21.86 12.84
C ALA A 72 -1.92 -21.53 13.82
N LYS A 73 -2.01 -22.04 15.06
CA LYS A 73 -1.06 -21.75 16.15
C LYS A 73 0.44 -21.98 15.82
N ARG A 74 0.74 -22.83 14.84
CA ARG A 74 2.13 -23.12 14.41
C ARG A 74 2.56 -22.37 13.17
N SER A 75 1.68 -21.53 12.62
CA SER A 75 1.93 -20.74 11.43
C SER A 75 2.40 -19.34 11.80
N THR A 76 3.13 -18.69 10.91
CA THR A 76 3.71 -17.37 11.13
C THR A 76 3.27 -16.36 10.10
N ALA A 77 2.97 -15.14 10.56
CA ALA A 77 2.83 -13.95 9.72
C ALA A 77 3.97 -12.98 10.00
N VAL A 78 4.59 -12.47 8.96
CA VAL A 78 5.64 -11.45 9.03
C VAL A 78 5.24 -10.28 8.16
N GLY A 79 5.19 -9.08 8.72
CA GLY A 79 5.04 -7.84 7.98
C GLY A 79 6.39 -7.16 7.78
N VAL A 80 6.66 -6.65 6.59
CA VAL A 80 7.83 -5.83 6.30
C VAL A 80 7.41 -4.50 5.70
N ASP A 81 7.97 -3.40 6.20
CA ASP A 81 7.78 -2.06 5.68
C ASP A 81 9.04 -1.23 5.86
N ILE A 82 9.24 -0.23 4.98
CA ILE A 82 10.39 0.68 5.02
C ILE A 82 10.21 1.81 6.03
N SER A 83 8.97 2.03 6.48
CA SER A 83 8.57 3.12 7.36
C SER A 83 8.68 2.74 8.83
N GLU A 84 9.66 3.32 9.55
CA GLU A 84 9.80 3.12 10.99
C GLU A 84 8.56 3.58 11.79
N PRO A 85 7.95 4.78 11.55
CA PRO A 85 6.77 5.19 12.30
C PRO A 85 5.57 4.24 12.10
N MET A 86 5.36 3.71 10.89
CA MET A 86 4.29 2.74 10.67
C MET A 86 4.59 1.39 11.32
N ILE A 87 5.83 0.90 11.26
CA ILE A 87 6.25 -0.35 11.92
C ILE A 87 6.15 -0.23 13.44
N ALA A 88 6.50 0.92 14.03
CA ALA A 88 6.34 1.17 15.46
C ALA A 88 4.87 1.01 15.89
N LEU A 89 3.93 1.61 15.13
CA LEU A 89 2.51 1.45 15.38
C LEU A 89 2.05 -0.01 15.16
N ALA A 90 2.52 -0.68 14.11
CA ALA A 90 2.18 -2.08 13.84
C ALA A 90 2.60 -3.01 15.00
N ARG A 91 3.80 -2.81 15.57
CA ARG A 91 4.29 -3.53 16.75
C ARG A 91 3.41 -3.27 17.98
N ALA A 92 3.09 -2.01 18.27
CA ALA A 92 2.21 -1.64 19.38
C ALA A 92 0.81 -2.25 19.26
N ARG A 93 0.28 -2.36 18.03
CA ARG A 93 -0.99 -3.04 17.76
C ARG A 93 -0.89 -4.55 18.00
N ALA A 94 0.24 -5.17 17.60
CA ALA A 94 0.48 -6.59 17.77
C ALA A 94 0.59 -7.03 19.24
N GLU A 95 1.06 -6.18 20.13
CA GLU A 95 1.15 -6.48 21.57
C GLU A 95 -0.20 -6.88 22.20
N ARG A 96 -1.30 -6.50 21.56
CA ARG A 96 -2.67 -6.84 22.00
C ARG A 96 -3.15 -8.20 21.49
N GLU A 97 -2.39 -8.85 20.61
CA GLU A 97 -2.74 -10.14 20.00
C GLU A 97 -2.24 -11.31 20.83
N LYS A 98 -3.01 -12.41 20.85
CA LYS A 98 -2.62 -13.65 21.56
C LYS A 98 -1.46 -14.39 20.86
N ALA A 99 -1.34 -14.24 19.55
CA ALA A 99 -0.29 -14.79 18.72
C ALA A 99 0.20 -13.69 17.77
N PRO A 100 1.04 -12.77 18.27
CA PRO A 100 1.41 -11.59 17.52
C PRO A 100 2.25 -11.95 16.31
N PRO A 101 1.99 -11.31 15.15
CA PRO A 101 2.88 -11.39 14.01
C PRO A 101 4.21 -10.69 14.30
N ARG A 102 5.22 -10.98 13.49
CA ARG A 102 6.48 -10.24 13.54
C ARG A 102 6.46 -9.08 12.56
N PHE A 103 7.11 -7.97 12.94
CA PHE A 103 7.26 -6.80 12.08
C PHE A 103 8.73 -6.42 11.91
N ILE A 104 9.15 -6.25 10.65
CA ILE A 104 10.52 -5.91 10.23
C ILE A 104 10.48 -4.53 9.59
N CYS A 105 11.27 -3.58 10.12
CA CYS A 105 11.53 -2.32 9.44
C CYS A 105 12.69 -2.52 8.49
N ALA A 106 12.41 -2.63 7.19
CA ALA A 106 13.42 -2.83 6.16
C ALA A 106 12.85 -2.55 4.75
N ASP A 107 13.75 -2.23 3.83
CA ASP A 107 13.44 -2.21 2.40
C ASP A 107 13.34 -3.65 1.86
N ALA A 108 12.13 -4.08 1.50
CA ALA A 108 11.89 -5.43 0.97
C ALA A 108 12.60 -5.69 -0.38
N GLN A 109 12.99 -4.64 -1.12
CA GLN A 109 13.77 -4.76 -2.35
C GLN A 109 15.16 -5.36 -2.10
N THR A 110 15.78 -5.03 -0.95
CA THR A 110 17.19 -5.34 -0.65
C THR A 110 17.38 -6.18 0.60
N HIS A 111 16.37 -6.30 1.46
CA HIS A 111 16.46 -7.04 2.71
C HIS A 111 16.84 -8.51 2.48
N ALA A 112 17.79 -9.01 3.27
CA ALA A 112 18.26 -10.38 3.21
C ALA A 112 17.27 -11.33 3.92
N PHE A 113 16.13 -11.61 3.30
CA PHE A 113 15.22 -12.65 3.78
C PHE A 113 15.90 -14.02 3.73
N GLU A 114 15.58 -14.86 4.72
CA GLU A 114 15.98 -16.26 4.67
C GLU A 114 15.38 -16.93 3.43
N PRO A 115 16.19 -17.61 2.59
CA PRO A 115 15.68 -18.25 1.38
C PRO A 115 14.62 -19.30 1.66
N ALA A 116 13.65 -19.41 0.77
CA ALA A 116 12.59 -20.43 0.80
C ALA A 116 11.83 -20.52 2.15
N SER A 117 11.67 -19.39 2.86
CA SER A 117 11.09 -19.33 4.21
C SER A 117 9.59 -19.01 4.24
N PHE A 118 9.00 -18.61 3.12
CA PHE A 118 7.58 -18.24 3.06
C PHE A 118 6.80 -19.07 2.04
N ASP A 119 5.66 -19.63 2.47
CA ASP A 119 4.73 -20.37 1.61
C ASP A 119 3.81 -19.46 0.80
N MET A 120 3.68 -18.21 1.26
CA MET A 120 2.89 -17.20 0.59
C MET A 120 3.46 -15.79 0.82
N ILE A 121 3.47 -15.01 -0.24
CA ILE A 121 3.77 -13.58 -0.18
C ILE A 121 2.52 -12.80 -0.56
N VAL A 122 2.17 -11.82 0.25
CA VAL A 122 1.02 -10.95 0.03
C VAL A 122 1.42 -9.49 0.06
N SER A 123 0.63 -8.63 -0.57
CA SER A 123 0.76 -7.19 -0.42
C SER A 123 -0.56 -6.49 -0.76
N ARG A 124 -0.94 -5.55 0.08
CA ARG A 124 -2.02 -4.62 -0.19
C ARG A 124 -1.43 -3.23 -0.45
N PHE A 125 -1.27 -2.88 -1.74
CA PHE A 125 -0.76 -1.58 -2.22
C PHE A 125 0.69 -1.24 -1.85
N GLY A 126 1.49 -2.16 -1.31
CA GLY A 126 2.88 -1.89 -0.91
C GLY A 126 3.89 -2.03 -2.07
N THR A 127 3.66 -2.95 -3.00
CA THR A 127 4.65 -3.31 -4.05
C THR A 127 4.81 -2.29 -5.18
N MET A 128 3.97 -1.27 -5.24
CA MET A 128 4.03 -0.21 -6.28
C MET A 128 5.12 0.84 -6.02
N PHE A 129 5.78 0.79 -4.87
CA PHE A 129 6.73 1.81 -4.43
C PHE A 129 8.19 1.37 -4.53
N PHE A 130 8.46 0.23 -5.13
CA PHE A 130 9.82 -0.22 -5.39
C PHE A 130 10.51 0.63 -6.48
N ASP A 131 11.72 1.06 -6.22
CA ASP A 131 12.57 1.75 -7.19
C ASP A 131 12.94 0.81 -8.37
N ASP A 132 13.41 -0.40 -8.06
CA ASP A 132 13.60 -1.48 -9.01
C ASP A 132 12.66 -2.64 -8.70
N SER A 133 11.49 -2.63 -9.33
CA SER A 133 10.47 -3.65 -9.14
C SER A 133 10.95 -5.05 -9.53
N VAL A 134 11.79 -5.19 -10.57
CA VAL A 134 12.31 -6.51 -10.99
C VAL A 134 13.26 -7.05 -9.93
N ARG A 135 14.16 -6.23 -9.39
CA ARG A 135 15.05 -6.59 -8.29
C ARG A 135 14.26 -6.99 -7.05
N ALA A 136 13.24 -6.21 -6.69
CA ALA A 136 12.38 -6.48 -5.55
C ALA A 136 11.67 -7.83 -5.68
N PHE A 137 10.99 -8.08 -6.80
CA PHE A 137 10.28 -9.35 -7.00
C PHE A 137 11.21 -10.56 -7.14
N LYS A 138 12.47 -10.39 -7.62
CA LYS A 138 13.50 -11.44 -7.54
C LYS A 138 13.88 -11.75 -6.10
N ASN A 139 14.05 -10.73 -5.25
CA ASN A 139 14.36 -10.90 -3.85
C ASN A 139 13.21 -11.61 -3.11
N LEU A 140 11.97 -11.20 -3.37
CA LEU A 140 10.78 -11.84 -2.81
C LEU A 140 10.65 -13.30 -3.28
N ARG A 141 10.94 -13.57 -4.56
CA ARG A 141 10.94 -14.93 -5.08
C ARG A 141 11.98 -15.83 -4.40
N ARG A 142 13.16 -15.29 -4.09
CA ARG A 142 14.19 -16.02 -3.33
C ARG A 142 13.70 -16.36 -1.92
N ALA A 143 12.96 -15.48 -1.28
CA ALA A 143 12.36 -15.68 0.04
C ALA A 143 11.19 -16.69 0.01
N ALA A 144 10.54 -16.85 -1.13
CA ALA A 144 9.41 -17.76 -1.33
C ALA A 144 9.90 -19.20 -1.45
N ALA A 145 9.25 -20.12 -0.73
CA ALA A 145 9.48 -21.57 -0.89
C ALA A 145 9.05 -22.05 -2.29
N LYS A 146 9.55 -23.20 -2.71
CA LYS A 146 9.08 -23.84 -3.94
C LYS A 146 7.58 -24.11 -3.86
N GLY A 147 6.82 -23.71 -4.89
CA GLY A 147 5.38 -23.81 -4.95
C GLY A 147 4.66 -22.70 -4.16
N ALA A 148 5.38 -21.77 -3.53
CA ALA A 148 4.78 -20.65 -2.83
C ALA A 148 3.93 -19.76 -3.74
N GLY A 149 2.86 -19.16 -3.18
CA GLY A 149 1.99 -18.23 -3.87
C GLY A 149 2.39 -16.77 -3.66
N LEU A 150 2.12 -15.97 -4.67
CA LEU A 150 2.07 -14.52 -4.59
C LEU A 150 0.61 -14.09 -4.73
N ALA A 151 0.15 -13.13 -3.89
CA ALA A 151 -1.15 -12.48 -4.04
C ALA A 151 -1.03 -11.01 -3.66
N VAL A 152 -1.11 -10.12 -4.64
CA VAL A 152 -1.00 -8.68 -4.38
C VAL A 152 -2.18 -7.93 -5.01
N ILE A 153 -2.53 -6.79 -4.40
CA ILE A 153 -3.53 -5.86 -4.93
C ILE A 153 -2.83 -4.54 -5.20
N VAL A 154 -3.03 -4.02 -6.41
CA VAL A 154 -2.42 -2.77 -6.88
C VAL A 154 -3.45 -1.92 -7.62
N TRP A 155 -3.25 -0.60 -7.64
CA TRP A 155 -4.16 0.32 -8.33
C TRP A 155 -4.06 0.18 -9.85
N ARG A 156 -5.22 0.25 -10.51
CA ARG A 156 -5.33 0.54 -11.95
C ARG A 156 -5.04 2.03 -12.19
N SER A 157 -5.32 2.53 -13.39
CA SER A 157 -4.95 3.89 -13.79
C SER A 157 -5.60 4.98 -12.94
N ALA A 158 -4.95 6.14 -12.90
CA ALA A 158 -5.49 7.34 -12.28
C ALA A 158 -6.85 7.77 -12.88
N ALA A 159 -7.07 7.52 -14.18
CA ALA A 159 -8.31 7.82 -14.87
C ALA A 159 -9.48 6.95 -14.39
N GLU A 160 -9.20 5.69 -14.00
CA GLU A 160 -10.18 4.76 -13.46
C GLU A 160 -10.41 4.96 -11.94
N ASN A 161 -9.60 5.80 -11.30
CA ASN A 161 -9.66 6.10 -9.86
C ASN A 161 -9.85 7.61 -9.61
N PRO A 162 -10.97 8.21 -10.05
CA PRO A 162 -11.19 9.65 -9.94
C PRO A 162 -11.16 10.16 -8.49
N PHE A 163 -11.66 9.38 -7.53
CA PHE A 163 -11.59 9.71 -6.10
C PHE A 163 -10.15 9.99 -5.66
N MET A 164 -9.21 9.10 -6.01
CA MET A 164 -7.81 9.16 -5.60
C MET A 164 -7.04 10.36 -6.20
N THR A 165 -7.56 10.97 -7.26
CA THR A 165 -6.92 12.11 -7.94
C THR A 165 -7.65 13.43 -7.70
N THR A 166 -8.83 13.41 -7.07
CA THR A 166 -9.67 14.60 -6.89
C THR A 166 -8.97 15.67 -6.03
N ALA A 167 -8.32 15.28 -4.94
CA ALA A 167 -7.62 16.24 -4.07
C ALA A 167 -6.50 16.98 -4.83
N GLU A 168 -5.69 16.27 -5.61
CA GLU A 168 -4.61 16.86 -6.40
C GLU A 168 -5.13 17.79 -7.49
N ARG A 169 -6.18 17.36 -8.22
CA ARG A 169 -6.79 18.19 -9.27
C ARG A 169 -7.40 19.47 -8.70
N ALA A 170 -8.06 19.38 -7.55
CA ALA A 170 -8.67 20.54 -6.91
C ALA A 170 -7.62 21.49 -6.31
N ALA A 171 -6.52 20.95 -5.80
CA ALA A 171 -5.43 21.73 -5.22
C ALA A 171 -4.48 22.33 -6.27
N ALA A 172 -4.40 21.77 -7.47
CA ALA A 172 -3.44 22.17 -8.52
C ALA A 172 -3.40 23.69 -8.82
N PRO A 173 -4.54 24.43 -8.89
CA PRO A 173 -4.49 25.87 -9.12
C PRO A 173 -3.81 26.67 -7.99
N PHE A 174 -3.70 26.09 -6.80
CA PHE A 174 -3.11 26.71 -5.60
C PHE A 174 -1.67 26.23 -5.36
N LEU A 175 -1.26 25.15 -6.01
CA LEU A 175 0.01 24.45 -5.78
C LEU A 175 0.74 24.20 -7.11
N PRO A 176 1.19 25.28 -7.81
CA PRO A 176 1.78 25.16 -9.14
C PRO A 176 3.06 24.30 -9.16
N ASP A 177 3.75 24.22 -8.03
CA ASP A 177 5.00 23.43 -7.89
C ASP A 177 4.75 21.97 -7.47
N MET A 178 3.49 21.53 -7.39
CA MET A 178 3.19 20.14 -7.07
C MET A 178 3.68 19.22 -8.20
N PRO A 179 4.55 18.24 -7.90
CA PRO A 179 5.12 17.38 -8.94
C PRO A 179 4.04 16.63 -9.71
N ALA A 180 4.14 16.63 -11.04
CA ALA A 180 3.29 15.79 -11.88
C ALA A 180 3.62 14.31 -11.65
N ARG A 181 2.60 13.46 -11.63
CA ARG A 181 2.78 12.00 -11.56
C ARG A 181 3.47 11.51 -12.82
N ARG A 182 4.46 10.63 -12.64
CA ARG A 182 5.14 9.93 -13.74
C ARG A 182 4.76 8.45 -13.72
N PRO A 183 4.26 7.88 -14.83
CA PRO A 183 3.77 6.50 -14.87
C PRO A 183 4.82 5.45 -14.54
N ASP A 184 6.10 5.76 -14.80
CA ASP A 184 7.22 4.82 -14.66
C ASP A 184 7.96 4.92 -13.33
N GLU A 185 7.61 5.92 -12.51
CA GLU A 185 8.23 6.14 -11.19
C GLU A 185 7.46 5.39 -10.09
N PRO A 186 8.16 5.02 -9.00
CA PRO A 186 7.51 4.43 -7.81
C PRO A 186 6.37 5.31 -7.29
N GLY A 187 5.19 4.72 -7.10
CA GLY A 187 4.03 5.47 -6.64
C GLY A 187 2.72 4.73 -6.82
N GLN A 188 1.64 5.36 -6.38
CA GLN A 188 0.32 4.75 -6.31
C GLN A 188 -0.13 4.07 -7.63
N PHE A 189 0.21 4.61 -8.78
CA PHE A 189 -0.22 4.10 -10.08
C PHE A 189 0.92 3.48 -10.91
N ALA A 190 2.07 3.19 -10.31
CA ALA A 190 3.22 2.59 -11.01
C ALA A 190 2.89 1.21 -11.64
N PHE A 191 1.88 0.53 -11.11
CA PHE A 191 1.42 -0.78 -11.59
C PHE A 191 0.07 -0.72 -12.31
N ALA A 192 -0.31 0.46 -12.81
CA ALA A 192 -1.57 0.64 -13.55
C ALA A 192 -1.61 -0.17 -14.85
N ASP A 193 -0.50 -0.27 -15.56
CA ASP A 193 -0.40 -1.05 -16.81
C ASP A 193 -0.23 -2.56 -16.51
N ARG A 194 -1.22 -3.34 -16.95
CA ARG A 194 -1.24 -4.81 -16.78
C ARG A 194 -0.04 -5.48 -17.43
N GLY A 195 0.36 -5.02 -18.62
CA GLY A 195 1.48 -5.60 -19.36
C GLY A 195 2.81 -5.36 -18.65
N ARG A 196 3.01 -4.17 -18.08
CA ARG A 196 4.16 -3.84 -17.23
C ARG A 196 4.23 -4.76 -15.99
N VAL A 197 3.11 -4.96 -15.29
CA VAL A 197 3.07 -5.86 -14.12
C VAL A 197 3.44 -7.29 -14.51
N TYR A 198 2.86 -7.79 -15.61
CA TYR A 198 3.20 -9.10 -16.14
C TYR A 198 4.69 -9.23 -16.45
N ALA A 199 5.26 -8.27 -17.18
CA ALA A 199 6.67 -8.28 -17.57
C ALA A 199 7.63 -8.20 -16.35
N ILE A 200 7.27 -7.46 -15.30
CA ILE A 200 8.05 -7.41 -14.04
C ILE A 200 8.09 -8.81 -13.40
N LEU A 201 6.96 -9.46 -13.25
CA LEU A 201 6.87 -10.78 -12.62
C LEU A 201 7.58 -11.85 -13.46
N GLU A 202 7.36 -11.88 -14.78
CA GLU A 202 8.04 -12.79 -15.71
C GLU A 202 9.57 -12.64 -15.66
N LYS A 203 10.09 -11.39 -15.76
CA LYS A 203 11.53 -11.08 -15.65
C LYS A 203 12.12 -11.42 -14.28
N SER A 204 11.28 -11.48 -13.26
CA SER A 204 11.67 -11.87 -11.90
C SER A 204 11.60 -13.36 -11.66
N GLY A 205 11.16 -14.14 -12.65
CA GLY A 205 11.10 -15.61 -12.63
C GLY A 205 9.85 -16.20 -11.99
N TRP A 206 8.82 -15.38 -11.72
CA TRP A 206 7.52 -15.90 -11.29
C TRP A 206 6.78 -16.57 -12.44
N SER A 207 6.03 -17.63 -12.14
CA SER A 207 5.22 -18.43 -13.06
C SER A 207 3.74 -18.33 -12.74
N ASP A 208 2.87 -18.92 -13.57
CA ASP A 208 1.41 -18.93 -13.40
C ASP A 208 0.82 -17.53 -13.10
N ILE A 209 1.33 -16.51 -13.81
CA ILE A 209 0.96 -15.11 -13.59
C ILE A 209 -0.47 -14.88 -14.06
N ASP A 210 -1.35 -14.48 -13.15
CA ASP A 210 -2.74 -14.13 -13.44
C ASP A 210 -3.05 -12.72 -12.90
N ILE A 211 -3.55 -11.84 -13.78
CA ILE A 211 -3.86 -10.45 -13.47
C ILE A 211 -5.29 -10.16 -13.90
N ARG A 212 -6.16 -9.91 -12.92
CA ARG A 212 -7.60 -9.68 -13.15
C ARG A 212 -8.05 -8.33 -12.59
N PRO A 213 -9.02 -7.67 -13.23
CA PRO A 213 -9.62 -6.47 -12.68
C PRO A 213 -10.35 -6.79 -11.36
N LEU A 214 -10.25 -5.86 -10.43
CA LEU A 214 -10.93 -5.88 -9.15
C LEU A 214 -11.49 -4.49 -8.88
N ASP A 215 -12.81 -4.35 -8.94
CA ASP A 215 -13.52 -3.13 -8.58
C ASP A 215 -14.14 -3.32 -7.20
N VAL A 216 -13.84 -2.39 -6.28
CA VAL A 216 -14.26 -2.49 -4.88
C VAL A 216 -14.92 -1.20 -4.46
N GLU A 217 -16.14 -1.30 -3.91
CA GLU A 217 -16.78 -0.18 -3.26
C GLU A 217 -16.12 0.10 -1.91
N CYS A 218 -15.70 1.35 -1.73
CA CYS A 218 -15.09 1.85 -0.50
C CYS A 218 -15.94 2.94 0.10
N THR A 219 -15.99 3.00 1.42
CA THR A 219 -16.76 4.01 2.15
C THR A 219 -15.89 4.69 3.22
N LEU A 220 -16.18 5.94 3.47
CA LEU A 220 -15.61 6.74 4.55
C LEU A 220 -16.73 7.59 5.17
N PRO A 221 -16.85 7.68 6.51
CA PRO A 221 -17.76 8.64 7.13
C PRO A 221 -17.46 10.06 6.68
N LEU A 222 -18.49 10.81 6.28
CA LEU A 222 -18.33 12.19 5.81
C LEU A 222 -17.61 13.08 6.84
N ALA A 223 -17.84 12.83 8.13
CA ALA A 223 -17.17 13.54 9.22
C ALA A 223 -15.65 13.34 9.24
N GLU A 224 -15.14 12.26 8.67
CA GLU A 224 -13.71 11.94 8.60
C GLU A 224 -13.03 12.47 7.33
N LEU A 225 -13.80 12.92 6.32
CA LEU A 225 -13.26 13.32 5.02
C LEU A 225 -12.18 14.39 5.15
N THR A 226 -12.43 15.47 5.91
CA THR A 226 -11.47 16.58 6.07
C THR A 226 -10.16 16.08 6.73
N THR A 227 -10.26 15.25 7.76
CA THR A 227 -9.09 14.63 8.40
C THR A 227 -8.32 13.76 7.43
N TYR A 228 -9.01 12.90 6.68
CA TYR A 228 -8.41 12.08 5.64
C TYR A 228 -7.65 12.92 4.61
N LEU A 229 -8.27 13.97 4.06
CA LEU A 229 -7.69 14.85 3.05
C LEU A 229 -6.49 15.66 3.57
N SER A 230 -6.46 16.00 4.86
CA SER A 230 -5.35 16.75 5.48
C SER A 230 -4.14 15.86 5.82
N LYS A 231 -4.29 14.54 5.83
CA LYS A 231 -3.24 13.58 6.26
C LYS A 231 -2.73 12.69 5.13
N VAL A 232 -3.57 12.37 4.15
CA VAL A 232 -3.28 11.33 3.16
C VAL A 232 -3.12 11.93 1.76
N GLY A 233 -2.08 11.48 1.05
CA GLY A 233 -1.85 11.78 -0.35
C GLY A 233 -0.90 12.95 -0.63
N PRO A 234 -0.57 13.18 -1.91
CA PRO A 234 0.38 14.24 -2.31
C PRO A 234 -0.13 15.66 -2.00
N ALA A 235 -1.42 15.93 -2.18
CA ALA A 235 -2.02 17.22 -1.90
C ALA A 235 -1.86 17.60 -0.42
N SER A 236 -2.09 16.67 0.52
CA SER A 236 -1.94 16.93 1.95
C SER A 236 -0.52 17.41 2.31
N ARG A 237 0.50 16.79 1.72
CA ARG A 237 1.90 17.17 1.94
C ARG A 237 2.23 18.56 1.39
N ALA A 238 1.73 18.85 0.21
CA ALA A 238 1.95 20.16 -0.43
C ALA A 238 1.25 21.30 0.33
N ILE A 239 0.13 21.03 0.97
CA ILE A 239 -0.65 21.99 1.74
C ILE A 239 0.01 22.30 3.11
N GLN A 240 0.74 21.36 3.72
CA GLN A 240 1.34 21.52 5.05
C GLN A 240 2.34 22.69 5.16
N GLY A 241 2.95 23.12 4.04
CA GLY A 241 3.90 24.24 3.99
C GLY A 241 3.26 25.64 3.83
N LEU A 242 1.93 25.73 3.72
CA LEU A 242 1.22 26.98 3.46
C LEU A 242 0.91 27.74 4.74
N ASP A 243 0.72 29.08 4.62
CA ASP A 243 0.18 29.89 5.72
C ASP A 243 -1.26 29.43 6.07
N GLU A 244 -1.68 29.70 7.32
CA GLU A 244 -2.91 29.15 7.89
C GLU A 244 -4.18 29.54 7.11
N ARG A 245 -4.27 30.79 6.61
CA ARG A 245 -5.44 31.25 5.85
C ARG A 245 -5.51 30.62 4.48
N PHE A 246 -4.38 30.49 3.81
CA PHE A 246 -4.28 29.87 2.50
C PHE A 246 -4.54 28.36 2.61
N HIS A 247 -3.98 27.71 3.63
CA HIS A 247 -4.25 26.31 3.97
C HIS A 247 -5.76 26.05 4.12
N ALA A 248 -6.47 26.83 4.96
CA ALA A 248 -7.91 26.67 5.18
C ALA A 248 -8.70 26.78 3.85
N ARG A 249 -8.38 27.77 3.01
CA ARG A 249 -9.01 27.98 1.71
C ARG A 249 -8.79 26.80 0.76
N VAL A 250 -7.58 26.27 0.71
CA VAL A 250 -7.27 25.11 -0.16
C VAL A 250 -8.01 23.87 0.33
N ILE A 251 -8.02 23.61 1.64
CA ILE A 251 -8.75 22.47 2.23
C ILE A 251 -10.26 22.58 1.93
N GLU A 252 -10.86 23.76 2.05
CA GLU A 252 -12.27 23.98 1.72
C GLU A 252 -12.56 23.66 0.24
N THR A 253 -11.73 24.18 -0.67
CA THR A 253 -11.85 23.90 -2.11
C THR A 253 -11.69 22.43 -2.42
N VAL A 254 -10.68 21.78 -1.83
CA VAL A 254 -10.44 20.34 -2.00
C VAL A 254 -11.64 19.56 -1.48
N ARG A 255 -12.12 19.89 -0.27
CA ARG A 255 -13.27 19.20 0.33
C ARG A 255 -14.52 19.33 -0.56
N ALA A 256 -14.83 20.51 -1.09
CA ALA A 256 -15.97 20.71 -2.00
C ALA A 256 -15.88 19.88 -3.29
N ALA A 257 -14.67 19.62 -3.79
CA ALA A 257 -14.47 18.77 -4.96
C ALA A 257 -14.87 17.29 -4.74
N PHE A 258 -15.05 16.87 -3.49
CA PHE A 258 -15.53 15.53 -3.14
C PHE A 258 -17.05 15.42 -3.05
N ASP A 259 -17.81 16.51 -3.23
CA ASP A 259 -19.29 16.48 -3.18
C ASP A 259 -19.92 15.41 -4.12
N PRO A 260 -19.39 15.13 -5.33
CA PRO A 260 -19.89 14.04 -6.18
C PRO A 260 -19.82 12.64 -5.55
N PHE A 261 -18.98 12.45 -4.54
CA PHE A 261 -18.82 11.18 -3.82
C PHE A 261 -19.62 11.13 -2.51
N VAL A 262 -20.29 12.24 -2.12
CA VAL A 262 -21.05 12.33 -0.86
C VAL A 262 -22.45 11.76 -1.03
N HIS A 263 -22.79 10.77 -0.20
CA HIS A 263 -24.08 10.11 -0.16
C HIS A 263 -24.62 10.12 1.29
N GLY A 264 -25.38 11.13 1.63
CA GLY A 264 -25.89 11.32 3.00
C GLY A 264 -24.74 11.58 3.98
N THR A 265 -24.50 10.68 4.92
CA THR A 265 -23.45 10.78 5.93
C THR A 265 -22.15 10.06 5.56
N GLU A 266 -22.07 9.54 4.34
CA GLU A 266 -20.92 8.77 3.87
C GLU A 266 -20.37 9.33 2.56
N VAL A 267 -19.08 9.15 2.37
CA VAL A 267 -18.39 9.29 1.10
C VAL A 267 -18.23 7.89 0.51
N ARG A 268 -18.65 7.70 -0.75
CA ARG A 268 -18.58 6.41 -1.46
C ARG A 268 -17.85 6.55 -2.76
N PHE A 269 -17.02 5.57 -3.10
CA PHE A 269 -16.33 5.50 -4.38
C PHE A 269 -16.01 4.06 -4.74
N VAL A 270 -15.85 3.81 -6.04
CA VAL A 270 -15.34 2.53 -6.52
C VAL A 270 -13.84 2.67 -6.74
N ALA A 271 -13.08 1.79 -6.14
CA ALA A 271 -11.64 1.68 -6.32
C ALA A 271 -11.34 0.63 -7.38
N ALA A 272 -10.75 1.06 -8.49
CA ALA A 272 -10.37 0.20 -9.60
C ALA A 272 -8.94 -0.31 -9.42
N CYS A 273 -8.79 -1.63 -9.24
CA CYS A 273 -7.54 -2.30 -8.91
C CYS A 273 -7.27 -3.49 -9.84
N TRP A 274 -6.04 -4.00 -9.79
CA TRP A 274 -5.69 -5.34 -10.22
C TRP A 274 -5.52 -6.23 -9.00
N THR A 275 -6.07 -7.43 -9.04
CA THR A 275 -5.60 -8.56 -8.26
C THR A 275 -4.59 -9.31 -9.09
N VAL A 276 -3.43 -9.58 -8.52
CA VAL A 276 -2.30 -10.21 -9.19
C VAL A 276 -1.89 -11.44 -8.39
N SER A 277 -1.84 -12.58 -9.04
CA SER A 277 -1.33 -13.82 -8.45
C SER A 277 -0.23 -14.45 -9.31
N ALA A 278 0.68 -15.15 -8.67
CA ALA A 278 1.75 -15.90 -9.33
C ALA A 278 2.25 -17.03 -8.42
N ARG A 279 3.18 -17.88 -8.95
CA ARG A 279 3.80 -18.98 -8.22
C ARG A 279 5.32 -18.94 -8.34
N ASN A 280 5.99 -19.50 -7.34
CA ASN A 280 7.42 -19.79 -7.35
C ASN A 280 7.61 -21.28 -7.63
N ASP A 281 7.75 -21.66 -8.90
CA ASP A 281 8.00 -23.05 -9.32
C ASP A 281 9.48 -23.43 -9.27
#